data_38bb43f13ddd67fbbe96a9aa129d2df5
#
_entry.id   38bb43f13ddd67fbbe96a9aa129d2df5
#
_cell.length_a   1.000
_cell.length_b   1.000
_cell.length_c   1.000
_cell.angle_alpha   90.00
_cell.angle_beta   90.00
_cell.angle_gamma   90.00
#
_symmetry.space_group_name_H-M   'P 1'
#
loop_
_entity.id
_entity.type
_entity.pdbx_description
1 polymer ?
#
loop_
_entity_poly.entity_id
_entity_poly.type
_entity_poly.pdbx_seq_one_letter_code
_entity_poly.pdbx_strand_id
1 'polypeptide(L)'
;ESVDEMKHADKLIKRVLFLGGLPNLQDLHKLAIGETVLEAMGADLKLEMNGRTTLIAGVVQCERAQDFVSREILVDILEATEAHIDYLSTQIDLLQAMGEANYLQSAAGAPEAQV
;
A
#
# COMPACT_ATOMS: atom_id res chain seq x y z
N GLU A 1 1.85 -6.79 -10.39
CA GLU A 1 1.42 -6.09 -9.16
C GLU A 1 2.55 -5.30 -8.54
N SER A 2 3.62 -5.98 -8.13
CA SER A 2 4.74 -5.26 -7.53
C SER A 2 5.44 -4.35 -8.53
N VAL A 3 5.42 -4.68 -9.82
CA VAL A 3 5.96 -3.81 -10.86
C VAL A 3 5.15 -2.53 -10.95
N ASP A 4 3.82 -2.63 -10.89
CA ASP A 4 2.96 -1.45 -10.91
C ASP A 4 3.17 -0.58 -9.67
N GLU A 5 3.32 -1.21 -8.51
CA GLU A 5 3.62 -0.47 -7.29
C GLU A 5 4.95 0.26 -7.37
N MET A 6 5.95 -0.38 -7.96
CA MET A 6 7.26 0.24 -8.15
C MET A 6 7.17 1.44 -9.10
N LYS A 7 6.40 1.32 -10.16
CA LYS A 7 6.19 2.43 -11.10
C LYS A 7 5.47 3.59 -10.42
N HIS A 8 4.45 3.30 -9.61
CA HIS A 8 3.74 4.33 -8.87
C HIS A 8 4.67 5.01 -7.87
N ALA A 9 5.46 4.22 -7.15
CA ALA A 9 6.40 4.76 -6.17
C ALA A 9 7.42 5.66 -6.86
N ASP A 10 7.95 5.25 -8.01
CA ASP A 10 8.91 6.04 -8.75
C ASP A 10 8.32 7.38 -9.20
N LYS A 11 7.11 7.35 -9.74
CA LYS A 11 6.43 8.58 -10.15
C LYS A 11 6.19 9.50 -8.97
N LEU A 12 5.76 8.92 -7.84
CA LEU A 12 5.49 9.70 -6.64
C LEU A 12 6.76 10.33 -6.10
N ILE A 13 7.84 9.56 -6.02
CA ILE A 13 9.13 10.06 -5.53
C ILE A 13 9.60 11.21 -6.42
N LYS A 14 9.55 11.04 -7.73
CA LYS A 14 9.96 12.08 -8.66
C LYS A 14 9.14 13.35 -8.47
N ARG A 15 7.82 13.19 -8.27
CA ARG A 15 6.95 14.35 -8.09
C ARG A 15 7.21 15.05 -6.76
N VAL A 16 7.42 14.28 -5.70
CA VAL A 16 7.74 14.83 -4.37
C VAL A 16 9.06 15.60 -4.43
N LEU A 17 10.05 15.04 -5.08
CA LEU A 17 11.35 15.73 -5.25
C LEU A 17 11.19 17.00 -6.07
N PHE A 18 10.38 16.95 -7.12
CA PHE A 18 10.08 18.12 -7.94
C PHE A 18 9.43 19.24 -7.12
N LEU A 19 8.55 18.86 -6.19
CA LEU A 19 7.86 19.83 -5.33
C LEU A 19 8.69 20.27 -4.13
N GLY A 20 9.92 19.78 -4.01
CA GLY A 20 10.84 20.20 -2.96
C GLY A 20 10.75 19.39 -1.67
N GLY A 21 10.08 18.24 -1.71
CA GLY A 21 9.99 17.37 -0.55
C GLY A 21 10.92 16.17 -0.65
N LEU A 22 11.20 15.54 0.48
CA LEU A 22 11.99 14.32 0.54
C LEU A 22 11.12 13.21 1.14
N PRO A 23 10.87 12.12 0.40
CA PRO A 23 10.07 11.04 0.97
C PRO A 23 10.86 10.30 2.06
N ASN A 24 10.17 9.92 3.12
CA ASN A 24 10.78 9.15 4.18
C ASN A 24 10.63 7.66 3.88
N LEU A 25 11.55 7.12 3.10
CA LEU A 25 11.49 5.73 2.70
C LEU A 25 11.87 4.76 3.81
N GLN A 26 12.57 5.26 4.84
CA GLN A 26 13.02 4.38 5.93
C GLN A 26 11.87 3.83 6.74
N ASP A 27 10.78 4.56 6.85
CA ASP A 27 9.61 4.10 7.59
C ASP A 27 8.96 2.89 6.93
N LEU A 28 9.15 2.74 5.63
CA LEU A 28 8.61 1.60 4.89
C LEU A 28 9.37 0.31 5.17
N HIS A 29 10.60 0.43 5.68
CA HIS A 29 11.46 -0.72 5.94
C HIS A 29 11.48 -1.14 7.39
N LYS A 30 10.73 -0.48 8.24
CA LYS A 30 10.59 -0.90 9.64
C LYS A 30 9.60 -2.04 9.79
N LEU A 31 9.51 -2.87 8.79
CA LEU A 31 8.75 -4.09 8.90
C LEU A 31 9.43 -4.97 9.92
N ALA A 32 8.71 -5.24 10.91
CA ALA A 32 9.15 -5.67 12.17
C ALA A 32 9.79 -7.05 12.11
N ILE A 33 11.03 -7.08 12.43
CA ILE A 33 11.75 -8.31 12.67
C ILE A 33 11.14 -8.92 13.93
N GLY A 34 10.60 -10.14 13.79
CA GLY A 34 10.05 -10.88 14.93
C GLY A 34 8.55 -10.76 15.13
N GLU A 35 7.84 -10.08 14.26
CA GLU A 35 6.38 -10.03 14.36
C GLU A 35 5.72 -11.26 13.76
N THR A 36 4.50 -11.55 14.22
CA THR A 36 3.68 -12.59 13.62
C THR A 36 3.16 -12.12 12.27
N VAL A 37 2.68 -13.06 11.46
CA VAL A 37 2.09 -12.75 10.16
C VAL A 37 0.90 -11.81 10.34
N LEU A 38 0.06 -12.07 11.35
CA LEU A 38 -1.09 -11.21 11.61
C LEU A 38 -0.67 -9.79 11.97
N GLU A 39 0.34 -9.65 12.82
CA GLU A 39 0.84 -8.33 13.20
C GLU A 39 1.43 -7.60 12.01
N ALA A 40 2.18 -8.32 11.17
CA ALA A 40 2.79 -7.72 9.99
C ALA A 40 1.72 -7.25 8.99
N MET A 41 0.70 -8.07 8.76
CA MET A 41 -0.39 -7.70 7.86
C MET A 41 -1.20 -6.54 8.42
N GLY A 42 -1.45 -6.53 9.73
CA GLY A 42 -2.17 -5.43 10.37
C GLY A 42 -1.42 -4.12 10.29
N ALA A 43 -0.10 -4.17 10.49
CA ALA A 43 0.73 -2.98 10.36
C ALA A 43 0.74 -2.46 8.92
N ASP A 44 0.83 -3.37 7.95
CA ASP A 44 0.80 -3.02 6.53
C ASP A 44 -0.55 -2.40 6.15
N LEU A 45 -1.64 -2.99 6.62
CA LEU A 45 -2.97 -2.46 6.38
C LEU A 45 -3.12 -1.04 6.95
N LYS A 46 -2.64 -0.83 8.17
CA LYS A 46 -2.70 0.49 8.79
C LYS A 46 -1.92 1.52 7.99
N LEU A 47 -0.74 1.13 7.51
CA LEU A 47 0.10 2.00 6.71
C LEU A 47 -0.61 2.36 5.40
N GLU A 48 -1.23 1.39 4.75
CA GLU A 48 -1.95 1.62 3.51
C GLU A 48 -3.17 2.53 3.74
N MET A 49 -3.89 2.34 4.84
CA MET A 49 -5.05 3.18 5.14
C MET A 49 -4.64 4.62 5.45
N ASN A 50 -3.52 4.80 6.14
CA ASN A 50 -2.97 6.14 6.36
C ASN A 50 -2.54 6.76 5.03
N GLY A 51 -1.91 5.98 4.17
CA GLY A 51 -1.52 6.42 2.84
C GLY A 51 -2.73 6.83 2.00
N ARG A 52 -3.81 6.06 2.09
CA ARG A 52 -5.05 6.38 1.39
C ARG A 52 -5.60 7.74 1.80
N THR A 53 -5.63 8.00 3.10
CA THR A 53 -6.09 9.29 3.62
C THR A 53 -5.25 10.44 3.07
N THR A 54 -3.93 10.26 3.06
CA THR A 54 -3.01 11.26 2.54
C THR A 54 -3.21 11.47 1.04
N LEU A 55 -3.40 10.38 0.30
CA LEU A 55 -3.64 10.47 -1.15
C LEU A 55 -4.92 11.23 -1.47
N ILE A 56 -5.99 10.97 -0.73
CA ILE A 56 -7.26 11.68 -0.93
C ILE A 56 -7.07 13.18 -0.68
N ALA A 57 -6.38 13.53 0.40
CA ALA A 57 -6.11 14.94 0.69
C ALA A 57 -5.27 15.57 -0.41
N GLY A 58 -4.30 14.83 -0.93
CA GLY A 58 -3.47 15.27 -2.04
C GLY A 58 -4.26 15.50 -3.31
N VAL A 59 -5.19 14.60 -3.62
CA VAL A 59 -6.07 14.76 -4.80
C VAL A 59 -6.89 16.04 -4.69
N VAL A 60 -7.50 16.28 -3.53
CA VAL A 60 -8.28 17.49 -3.30
C VAL A 60 -7.41 18.73 -3.47
N GLN A 61 -6.21 18.70 -2.92
CA GLN A 61 -5.30 19.84 -3.05
C GLN A 61 -4.88 20.10 -4.49
N CYS A 62 -4.62 19.04 -5.24
CA CYS A 62 -4.30 19.15 -6.67
C CYS A 62 -5.44 19.78 -7.44
N GLU A 63 -6.67 19.40 -7.12
CA GLU A 63 -7.83 19.99 -7.79
C GLU A 63 -7.95 21.47 -7.48
N ARG A 64 -7.72 21.85 -6.23
CA ARG A 64 -7.74 23.28 -5.86
C ARG A 64 -6.68 24.08 -6.58
N ALA A 65 -5.49 23.48 -6.75
CA ALA A 65 -4.38 24.14 -7.43
C ALA A 65 -4.46 24.00 -8.95
N GLN A 66 -5.44 23.27 -9.46
CA GLN A 66 -5.58 22.96 -10.87
C GLN A 66 -4.37 22.23 -11.43
N ASP A 67 -3.71 21.44 -10.58
CA ASP A 67 -2.58 20.60 -10.96
C ASP A 67 -3.11 19.22 -11.34
N PHE A 68 -3.66 19.09 -12.53
CA PHE A 68 -4.31 17.88 -12.96
C PHE A 68 -3.31 16.77 -13.31
N VAL A 69 -2.07 17.12 -13.59
CA VAL A 69 -1.02 16.14 -13.84
C VAL A 69 -0.70 15.37 -12.57
N SER A 70 -0.47 16.09 -11.47
CA SER A 70 -0.24 15.45 -10.17
C SER A 70 -1.47 14.70 -9.69
N ARG A 71 -2.66 15.26 -9.92
CA ARG A 71 -3.91 14.62 -9.54
C ARG A 71 -4.03 13.24 -10.16
N GLU A 72 -3.73 13.11 -11.43
CA GLU A 72 -3.85 11.84 -12.13
C GLU A 72 -2.89 10.80 -11.55
N ILE A 73 -1.67 11.21 -11.25
CA ILE A 73 -0.69 10.32 -10.62
C ILE A 73 -1.20 9.83 -9.27
N LEU A 74 -1.72 10.74 -8.46
CA LEU A 74 -2.24 10.39 -7.14
C LEU A 74 -3.47 9.50 -7.21
N VAL A 75 -4.35 9.73 -8.19
CA VAL A 75 -5.53 8.89 -8.39
C VAL A 75 -5.13 7.46 -8.77
N ASP A 76 -4.14 7.31 -9.64
CA ASP A 76 -3.66 5.98 -10.02
C ASP A 76 -3.10 5.24 -8.81
N ILE A 77 -2.33 5.93 -7.98
CA ILE A 77 -1.78 5.33 -6.76
C ILE A 77 -2.91 5.00 -5.78
N LEU A 78 -3.90 5.87 -5.68
CA LEU A 78 -5.04 5.65 -4.80
C LEU A 78 -5.82 4.39 -5.21
N GLU A 79 -6.03 4.19 -6.50
CA GLU A 79 -6.69 2.98 -6.98
C GLU A 79 -5.92 1.72 -6.60
N ALA A 80 -4.60 1.73 -6.78
CA ALA A 80 -3.76 0.61 -6.41
C ALA A 80 -3.75 0.39 -4.89
N THR A 81 -3.75 1.47 -4.13
CA THR A 81 -3.80 1.41 -2.67
C THR A 81 -5.10 0.79 -2.19
N GLU A 82 -6.22 1.18 -2.78
CA GLU A 82 -7.52 0.61 -2.39
C GLU A 82 -7.60 -0.87 -2.73
N ALA A 83 -7.06 -1.28 -3.86
CA ALA A 83 -7.02 -2.70 -4.20
C ALA A 83 -6.15 -3.49 -3.21
N HIS A 84 -5.03 -2.91 -2.78
CA HIS A 84 -4.15 -3.55 -1.81
C HIS A 84 -4.80 -3.63 -0.43
N ILE A 85 -5.52 -2.59 -0.03
CA ILE A 85 -6.29 -2.61 1.22
C ILE A 85 -7.32 -3.75 1.20
N ASP A 86 -8.03 -3.89 0.11
CA ASP A 86 -9.02 -4.96 -0.04
C ASP A 86 -8.35 -6.33 0.06
N TYR A 87 -7.23 -6.50 -0.62
CA TYR A 87 -6.48 -7.75 -0.56
C TYR A 87 -6.02 -8.06 0.87
N LEU A 88 -5.41 -7.09 1.55
CA LEU A 88 -4.92 -7.28 2.92
C LEU A 88 -6.06 -7.59 3.88
N SER A 89 -7.18 -6.87 3.76
CA SER A 89 -8.34 -7.11 4.61
C SER A 89 -8.86 -8.53 4.44
N THR A 90 -8.92 -9.01 3.21
CA THR A 90 -9.35 -10.37 2.92
C THR A 90 -8.39 -11.39 3.52
N GLN A 91 -7.08 -11.16 3.38
CA GLN A 91 -6.08 -12.08 3.92
C GLN A 91 -6.12 -12.11 5.45
N ILE A 92 -6.32 -10.97 6.08
CA ILE A 92 -6.44 -10.89 7.54
C ILE A 92 -7.66 -11.68 8.01
N ASP A 93 -8.78 -11.52 7.33
CA ASP A 93 -10.00 -12.25 7.66
C ASP A 93 -9.80 -13.76 7.54
N LEU A 94 -9.13 -14.20 6.47
CA LEU A 94 -8.82 -15.62 6.28
C LEU A 94 -7.89 -16.12 7.37
N LEU A 95 -6.86 -15.36 7.69
CA LEU A 95 -5.89 -15.74 8.72
C LEU A 95 -6.59 -15.91 10.07
N GLN A 96 -7.48 -14.99 10.43
CA GLN A 96 -8.20 -15.05 11.69
C GLN A 96 -9.19 -16.21 11.72
N ALA A 97 -9.82 -16.50 10.59
CA ALA A 97 -10.80 -17.60 10.52
C ALA A 97 -10.14 -18.97 10.55
N MET A 98 -8.97 -19.11 9.92
CA MET A 98 -8.28 -20.39 9.77
C MET A 98 -7.27 -20.68 10.86
N GLY A 99 -6.73 -19.63 11.48
CA GLY A 99 -5.55 -19.74 12.33
C GLY A 99 -4.27 -19.69 11.50
N GLU A 100 -3.19 -19.23 12.13
CA GLU A 100 -1.96 -18.91 11.40
C GLU A 100 -1.35 -20.13 10.71
N ALA A 101 -1.28 -21.27 11.41
CA ALA A 101 -0.68 -22.46 10.85
C ALA A 101 -1.43 -22.95 9.61
N ASN A 102 -2.76 -22.98 9.68
CA ASN A 102 -3.58 -23.40 8.56
C ASN A 102 -3.51 -22.42 7.41
N TYR A 103 -3.50 -21.13 7.71
CA TYR A 103 -3.36 -20.09 6.70
C TYR A 103 -2.05 -20.23 5.94
N LEU A 104 -0.94 -20.40 6.65
CA LEU A 104 0.37 -20.54 6.04
C LEU A 104 0.46 -21.77 5.17
N GLN A 105 -0.11 -22.88 5.62
CA GLN A 105 -0.13 -24.10 4.83
C GLN A 105 -0.96 -23.93 3.55
N SER A 106 -2.12 -23.30 3.67
CA SER A 106 -2.97 -23.02 2.52
C SER A 106 -2.28 -22.12 1.51
N ALA A 107 -1.64 -21.06 1.99
CA ALA A 107 -0.93 -20.13 1.13
C ALA A 107 0.26 -20.81 0.42
N ALA A 108 0.97 -21.68 1.13
CA ALA A 108 2.11 -22.39 0.55
C ALA A 108 1.67 -23.36 -0.53
N GLY A 109 0.46 -23.94 -0.42
CA GLY A 109 -0.06 -24.85 -1.41
C GLY A 109 -0.80 -24.17 -2.56
N ALA A 110 -1.01 -22.86 -2.48
CA ALA A 110 -1.75 -22.15 -3.50
C ALA A 110 -0.85 -21.69 -4.64
N PRO A 111 -1.37 -21.58 -5.86
CA PRO A 111 -0.63 -20.90 -6.92
C PRO A 111 -0.36 -19.46 -6.51
N GLU A 112 0.69 -18.89 -7.06
CA GLU A 112 1.13 -17.56 -6.71
C GLU A 112 0.27 -16.47 -7.34
N ALA A 113 -0.98 -16.69 -7.45
CA ALA A 113 -1.90 -15.78 -8.15
C ALA A 113 -2.01 -14.42 -7.48
N GLN A 114 -1.57 -14.30 -6.27
CA GLN A 114 -1.66 -13.04 -5.51
C GLN A 114 -0.59 -12.04 -5.86
N VAL A 115 0.32 -12.39 -6.68
CA VAL A 115 1.42 -11.49 -7.01
C VAL A 115 1.01 -10.35 -7.90
#